data_04cb67325819548556bb25ee1d83072f
#
_entry.id   04cb67325819548556bb25ee1d83072f
#
_cell.length_a   1.000
_cell.length_b   1.000
_cell.length_c   1.000
_cell.angle_alpha   90.00
_cell.angle_beta   90.00
_cell.angle_gamma   90.00
#
_symmetry.space_group_name_H-M   'P 1'
#
loop_
_entity.id
_entity.type
_entity.pdbx_description
1 polymer ?
#
loop_
_entity_poly.entity_id
_entity_poly.type
_entity_poly.pdbx_seq_one_letter_code
_entity_poly.pdbx_strand_id
1 'polypeptide(L)'
;LLRIQLKTSHLYNKNTGKAIEFKATGTSNGKTTVYTKDDIDYFATFWEGQVYVVPVGETSSKKVLRFEATINQPNISWAKNYTVEEVLGI
;
A
#
# COMPACT_ATOMS: atom_id res chain seq x y z
N LEU A 1 17.52 2.45 11.11
CA LEU A 1 17.47 1.59 9.94
C LEU A 1 16.02 1.24 9.59
N LEU A 2 15.62 1.56 8.36
CA LEU A 2 14.24 1.29 7.93
C LEU A 2 14.07 -0.18 7.53
N ARG A 3 12.99 -0.78 8.02
CA ARG A 3 12.62 -2.13 7.69
C ARG A 3 11.44 -2.06 6.71
N ILE A 4 11.69 -2.45 5.47
CA ILE A 4 10.70 -2.31 4.39
C ILE A 4 10.38 -3.67 3.82
N GLN A 5 9.10 -3.99 3.73
CA GLN A 5 8.62 -5.22 3.11
C GLN A 5 8.08 -4.90 1.72
N LEU A 6 8.65 -5.54 0.71
CA LEU A 6 8.20 -5.35 -0.67
C LEU A 6 6.93 -6.16 -0.91
N LYS A 7 5.98 -5.56 -1.61
CA LYS A 7 4.71 -6.19 -1.96
C LYS A 7 4.40 -5.98 -3.43
N THR A 8 3.77 -6.96 -4.03
CA THR A 8 3.32 -6.86 -5.42
C THR A 8 1.92 -6.24 -5.45
N SER A 9 1.77 -5.18 -6.25
CA SER A 9 0.48 -4.53 -6.44
C SER A 9 -0.26 -5.12 -7.62
N HIS A 10 -1.59 -5.08 -7.54
CA HIS A 10 -2.49 -5.49 -8.60
C HIS A 10 -3.45 -4.36 -8.90
N LEU A 11 -3.92 -4.29 -10.14
CA LEU A 11 -4.92 -3.29 -10.50
C LEU A 11 -6.22 -3.58 -9.74
N TYR A 12 -6.69 -2.57 -9.03
CA TYR A 12 -7.93 -2.66 -8.28
C TYR A 12 -9.06 -2.18 -9.19
N ASN A 13 -9.79 -3.11 -9.77
CA ASN A 13 -10.79 -2.80 -10.77
C ASN A 13 -12.19 -3.02 -10.22
N LYS A 14 -12.75 -2.01 -9.59
CA LYS A 14 -14.10 -2.04 -9.02
C LYS A 14 -14.98 -0.96 -9.66
N ASN A 15 -14.86 -0.77 -10.96
CA ASN A 15 -15.73 0.11 -11.74
C ASN A 15 -15.61 1.62 -11.45
N THR A 16 -14.58 2.04 -10.74
CA THR A 16 -14.56 3.41 -10.23
C THR A 16 -13.16 4.02 -10.27
N GLY A 17 -12.64 4.20 -11.48
CA GLY A 17 -11.35 4.87 -11.63
C GLY A 17 -10.17 3.94 -11.36
N LYS A 18 -8.97 4.47 -11.59
CA LYS A 18 -7.74 3.70 -11.43
C LYS A 18 -7.31 3.62 -9.97
N ALA A 19 -7.00 2.43 -9.54
CA ALA A 19 -6.41 2.18 -8.23
C ALA A 19 -5.58 0.91 -8.29
N ILE A 20 -4.64 0.81 -7.37
CA ILE A 20 -3.88 -0.44 -7.17
C ILE A 20 -4.08 -0.90 -5.74
N GLU A 21 -3.95 -2.19 -5.51
CA GLU A 21 -4.00 -2.73 -4.17
C GLU A 21 -2.88 -3.73 -3.95
N PHE A 22 -2.46 -3.88 -2.71
CA PHE A 22 -1.54 -4.93 -2.32
C PHE A 22 -1.99 -5.51 -0.99
N LYS A 23 -1.62 -6.76 -0.75
CA LYS A 23 -1.91 -7.41 0.53
C LYS A 23 -0.89 -6.97 1.56
N ALA A 24 -1.38 -6.59 2.73
CA ALA A 24 -0.53 -6.15 3.85
C ALA A 24 -0.30 -7.30 4.85
N THR A 25 -0.45 -8.54 4.39
CA THR A 25 -0.24 -9.72 5.21
C THR A 25 0.74 -10.66 4.55
N GLY A 26 1.35 -11.53 5.35
CA GLY A 26 2.18 -12.62 4.85
C GLY A 26 1.51 -13.95 5.08
N THR A 27 1.98 -14.98 4.38
CA THR A 27 1.51 -16.34 4.58
C THR A 27 2.70 -17.23 4.87
N SER A 28 2.62 -17.98 5.97
CA SER A 28 3.65 -18.91 6.35
C SER A 28 2.99 -20.18 6.89
N ASN A 29 3.35 -21.33 6.31
CA ASN A 29 2.77 -22.61 6.70
C ASN A 29 1.24 -22.63 6.70
N GLY A 30 0.63 -21.96 5.70
CA GLY A 30 -0.81 -21.90 5.57
C GLY A 30 -1.49 -20.91 6.51
N LYS A 31 -0.74 -20.17 7.30
CA LYS A 31 -1.30 -19.18 8.22
C LYS A 31 -1.03 -17.78 7.72
N THR A 32 -2.04 -16.91 7.86
CA THR A 32 -1.91 -15.50 7.54
C THR A 32 -1.26 -14.76 8.69
N THR A 33 -0.22 -13.99 8.38
CA THR A 33 0.49 -13.19 9.37
C THR A 33 0.24 -11.71 9.12
N VAL A 34 -0.16 -10.98 10.15
CA VAL A 34 -0.32 -9.54 10.09
C VAL A 34 0.97 -8.88 10.56
N TYR A 35 1.51 -7.98 9.74
CA TYR A 35 2.71 -7.24 10.13
C TYR A 35 2.35 -6.10 11.07
N THR A 36 3.21 -5.87 12.06
CA THR A 36 3.06 -4.78 13.02
C THR A 36 4.28 -3.86 12.95
N LYS A 37 4.23 -2.76 13.70
CA LYS A 37 5.37 -1.83 13.80
C LYS A 37 6.61 -2.50 14.38
N ASP A 38 6.43 -3.60 15.11
CA ASP A 38 7.56 -4.34 15.66
C ASP A 38 8.27 -5.18 14.59
N ASP A 39 7.56 -5.52 13.53
CA ASP A 39 8.10 -6.34 12.45
C ASP A 39 8.75 -5.51 11.35
N ILE A 40 8.04 -4.49 10.90
CA ILE A 40 8.48 -3.64 9.79
C ILE A 40 8.02 -2.21 10.02
N ASP A 41 8.61 -1.29 9.28
CA ASP A 41 8.23 0.12 9.35
C ASP A 41 7.31 0.51 8.20
N TYR A 42 7.58 0.00 7.01
CA TYR A 42 6.84 0.34 5.80
C TYR A 42 6.63 -0.86 4.90
N PHE A 43 5.53 -0.82 4.16
CA PHE A 43 5.38 -1.62 2.95
C PHE A 43 5.80 -0.77 1.76
N ALA A 44 6.42 -1.39 0.77
CA ALA A 44 6.75 -0.70 -0.47
C ALA A 44 6.22 -1.51 -1.64
N THR A 45 5.70 -0.83 -2.65
CA THR A 45 5.22 -1.45 -3.86
C THR A 45 5.60 -0.61 -5.07
N PHE A 46 5.75 -1.26 -6.22
CA PHE A 46 6.16 -0.59 -7.46
C PHE A 46 5.01 -0.66 -8.46
N TRP A 47 4.72 0.47 -9.11
CA TRP A 47 3.69 0.54 -10.12
C TRP A 47 4.02 1.60 -11.16
N GLU A 48 4.09 1.18 -12.43
CA GLU A 48 4.31 2.08 -13.57
C GLU A 48 5.44 3.10 -13.36
N GLY A 49 6.61 2.61 -12.94
CA GLY A 49 7.79 3.45 -12.79
C GLY A 49 7.90 4.21 -11.49
N GLN A 50 6.95 4.04 -10.58
CA GLN A 50 6.95 4.76 -9.30
C GLN A 50 6.95 3.77 -8.14
N VAL A 51 7.75 4.07 -7.12
CA VAL A 51 7.73 3.33 -5.86
C VAL A 51 6.80 4.05 -4.89
N TYR A 52 5.89 3.30 -4.29
CA TYR A 52 4.98 3.80 -3.25
C TYR A 52 5.33 3.15 -1.94
N VAL A 53 5.27 3.93 -0.86
CA VAL A 53 5.64 3.47 0.48
C VAL A 53 4.51 3.81 1.43
N VAL A 54 4.05 2.82 2.20
CA VAL A 54 2.92 2.99 3.12
C VAL A 54 3.35 2.57 4.51
N PRO A 55 3.17 3.44 5.52
CA PRO A 55 3.48 3.06 6.90
C PRO A 55 2.65 1.85 7.33
N VAL A 56 3.27 0.93 8.04
CA VAL A 56 2.59 -0.30 8.47
C VAL A 56 1.36 0.00 9.31
N GLY A 57 1.39 1.08 10.10
CA GLY A 57 0.26 1.46 10.95
C GLY A 57 -0.97 1.94 10.19
N GLU A 58 -0.84 2.22 8.89
CA GLU A 58 -1.96 2.66 8.06
C GLU A 58 -2.56 1.53 7.24
N THR A 59 -2.16 0.29 7.51
CA THR A 59 -2.64 -0.86 6.77
C THR A 59 -3.40 -1.81 7.68
N SER A 60 -4.33 -2.55 7.09
CA SER A 60 -4.98 -3.67 7.76
C SER A 60 -4.61 -4.95 7.02
N SER A 61 -5.56 -5.64 6.40
CA SER A 61 -5.24 -6.83 5.60
C SER A 61 -4.81 -6.49 4.18
N LYS A 62 -5.19 -5.30 3.70
CA LYS A 62 -4.81 -4.83 2.37
C LYS A 62 -4.83 -3.32 2.34
N LYS A 63 -4.19 -2.73 1.33
CA LYS A 63 -4.17 -1.29 1.13
C LYS A 63 -4.47 -0.99 -0.33
N VAL A 64 -5.33 -0.01 -0.55
CA VAL A 64 -5.68 0.48 -1.90
C VAL A 64 -5.17 1.90 -2.04
N LEU A 65 -4.44 2.16 -3.12
CA LEU A 65 -3.96 3.50 -3.46
C LEU A 65 -4.65 3.93 -4.76
N ARG A 66 -5.30 5.07 -4.73
CA ARG A 66 -6.09 5.55 -5.88
C ARG A 66 -5.35 6.62 -6.66
N PHE A 67 -5.50 6.56 -7.98
CA PHE A 67 -4.95 7.56 -8.89
C PHE A 67 -6.02 8.55 -9.35
N GLU A 68 -7.28 8.12 -9.36
CA GLU A 68 -8.40 8.93 -9.82
C GLU A 68 -9.52 8.96 -8.79
N ALA A 69 -10.23 10.08 -8.73
CA ALA A 69 -11.34 10.24 -7.81
C ALA A 69 -12.51 9.35 -8.21
N THR A 70 -13.25 8.89 -7.21
CA THR A 70 -14.49 8.16 -7.42
C THR A 70 -15.63 8.91 -6.72
N ILE A 71 -16.86 8.66 -7.20
CA ILE A 71 -18.04 9.28 -6.61
C ILE A 71 -18.34 8.58 -5.28
N ASN A 72 -18.70 9.38 -4.28
CA ASN A 72 -19.20 8.88 -2.99
C ASN A 72 -18.23 7.97 -2.21
N GLN A 73 -16.94 8.29 -2.26
CA GLN A 73 -15.99 7.51 -1.50
C GLN A 73 -15.24 8.39 -0.50
N PRO A 74 -15.60 8.33 0.78
CA PRO A 74 -14.82 9.03 1.82
C PRO A 74 -13.52 8.31 2.08
N ASN A 75 -12.59 8.99 2.72
CA ASN A 75 -11.32 8.41 3.18
C ASN A 75 -10.49 7.76 2.09
N ILE A 76 -10.29 8.50 0.99
CA ILE A 76 -9.47 8.01 -0.11
C ILE A 76 -7.99 8.13 0.23
N SER A 77 -7.25 7.04 0.01
CA SER A 77 -5.79 7.07 0.07
C SER A 77 -5.26 7.37 -1.33
N TRP A 78 -4.82 8.61 -1.53
CA TRP A 78 -4.31 9.03 -2.83
C TRP A 78 -2.88 8.55 -3.03
N ALA A 79 -2.62 7.89 -4.16
CA ALA A 79 -1.29 7.36 -4.46
C ALA A 79 -0.22 8.45 -4.42
N LYS A 80 -0.55 9.65 -4.88
CA LYS A 80 0.40 10.78 -4.89
C LYS A 80 0.95 11.14 -3.51
N ASN A 81 0.21 10.79 -2.45
CA ASN A 81 0.65 11.07 -1.08
C ASN A 81 1.53 9.95 -0.52
N TYR A 82 1.68 8.86 -1.26
CA TYR A 82 2.43 7.69 -0.80
C TYR A 82 3.65 7.39 -1.67
N THR A 83 4.06 8.32 -2.53
CA THR A 83 5.31 8.15 -3.26
C THR A 83 6.46 8.11 -2.27
N VAL A 84 7.54 7.42 -2.64
CA VAL A 84 8.70 7.30 -1.76
C VAL A 84 9.25 8.68 -1.40
N GLU A 85 9.20 9.63 -2.32
CA GLU A 85 9.66 11.00 -2.08
C GLU A 85 8.79 11.70 -1.05
N GLU A 86 7.45 11.52 -1.14
CA GLU A 86 6.52 12.16 -0.21
C GLU A 86 6.62 11.61 1.20
N VAL A 87 6.72 10.29 1.33
CA VAL A 87 6.70 9.62 2.64
C VAL A 87 8.05 9.71 3.32
N LEU A 88 9.13 9.49 2.59
CA LEU A 88 10.47 9.45 3.18
C LEU A 88 11.24 10.75 3.01
N GLY A 89 10.75 11.69 2.23
CA GLY A 89 11.37 12.99 2.08
C GLY A 89 12.69 12.99 1.31
N ILE A 90 12.80 12.08 0.35
CA ILE A 90 14.04 11.96 -0.42
C ILE A 90 13.91 12.48 -1.84
#